data_3482912364fed6a41f0373ed52a3c601
#
_entry.id   3482912364fed6a41f0373ed52a3c601
#
_cell.length_a   1.000
_cell.length_b   1.000
_cell.length_c   1.000
_cell.angle_alpha   90.00
_cell.angle_beta   90.00
_cell.angle_gamma   90.00
#
_symmetry.space_group_name_H-M   'P 1'
#
loop_
_entity.id
_entity.type
_entity.pdbx_description
1 polymer ?
#
loop_
_entity_poly.entity_id
_entity_poly.type
_entity_poly.pdbx_seq_one_letter_code
_entity_poly.pdbx_strand_id
1 'polypeptide(L)'
;MSAYETVKLTYHKKVAEICLHRPDKANALNETMWFEIEAAMRAADAHPEIRAVVLRSEGPRFCAGIDFEFITSLMQRVQSLPEGRKQEEMLRVIRSLQQSFNTIEHSRKPVIAAIQGPCYGGGIDLVTACDIRHASEDAS
;
A
#
# COMPACT_ATOMS: atom_id res chain seq x y z
N MET A 1 -15.23 -9.76 10.18
CA MET A 1 -15.44 -8.62 9.26
C MET A 1 -14.13 -7.85 9.12
N SER A 2 -13.70 -7.62 7.91
CA SER A 2 -12.55 -6.73 7.69
C SER A 2 -12.99 -5.30 8.00
N ALA A 3 -12.19 -4.57 8.78
CA ALA A 3 -12.42 -3.15 9.03
C ALA A 3 -12.07 -2.29 7.79
N TYR A 4 -11.51 -2.90 6.74
CA TYR A 4 -11.00 -2.26 5.54
C TYR A 4 -11.76 -2.75 4.30
N GLU A 5 -11.85 -1.90 3.29
CA GLU A 5 -12.54 -2.16 2.03
C GLU A 5 -11.61 -2.82 0.99
N THR A 6 -10.39 -2.32 0.87
CA THR A 6 -9.44 -2.69 -0.18
C THR A 6 -8.24 -3.50 0.31
N VAL A 7 -8.15 -3.68 1.63
CA VAL A 7 -7.08 -4.40 2.30
C VAL A 7 -7.69 -5.38 3.29
N LYS A 8 -7.12 -6.56 3.43
CA LYS A 8 -7.47 -7.51 4.49
C LYS A 8 -6.32 -7.56 5.50
N LEU A 9 -6.62 -7.36 6.78
CA LEU A 9 -5.68 -7.56 7.88
C LEU A 9 -6.13 -8.79 8.67
N THR A 10 -5.28 -9.79 8.73
CA THR A 10 -5.52 -11.02 9.49
C THR A 10 -4.32 -11.34 10.39
N TYR A 11 -4.59 -12.02 11.49
CA TYR A 11 -3.58 -12.41 12.46
C TYR A 11 -3.49 -13.92 12.55
N HIS A 12 -2.31 -14.47 12.29
CA HIS A 12 -2.01 -15.90 12.38
C HIS A 12 -0.90 -16.13 13.40
N LYS A 13 -1.26 -16.60 14.59
CA LYS A 13 -0.29 -16.76 15.70
C LYS A 13 0.43 -15.43 15.98
N LYS A 14 1.70 -15.33 15.66
CA LYS A 14 2.54 -14.15 15.88
C LYS A 14 2.84 -13.36 14.61
N VAL A 15 2.09 -13.62 13.53
CA VAL A 15 2.27 -12.95 12.23
C VAL A 15 1.01 -12.19 11.88
N ALA A 16 1.14 -10.93 11.48
CA ALA A 16 0.09 -10.18 10.83
C ALA A 16 0.24 -10.32 9.32
N GLU A 17 -0.85 -10.61 8.64
CA GLU A 17 -0.91 -10.65 7.18
C GLU A 17 -1.74 -9.48 6.68
N ILE A 18 -1.13 -8.66 5.84
CA ILE A 18 -1.78 -7.54 5.14
C ILE A 18 -1.88 -7.94 3.67
N CYS A 19 -3.10 -8.09 3.18
CA CYS A 19 -3.38 -8.53 1.82
C CYS A 19 -4.05 -7.41 1.01
N LEU A 20 -3.43 -6.97 -0.09
CA LEU A 20 -4.07 -6.09 -1.05
C LEU A 20 -5.21 -6.83 -1.73
N HIS A 21 -6.41 -6.25 -1.70
CA HIS A 21 -7.64 -6.94 -2.10
C HIS A 21 -8.49 -6.10 -3.08
N ARG A 22 -7.93 -5.83 -4.25
CA ARG A 22 -8.62 -5.29 -5.44
C ARG A 22 -8.21 -6.08 -6.69
N PRO A 23 -8.41 -7.42 -6.71
CA PRO A 23 -7.90 -8.28 -7.79
C PRO A 23 -8.52 -7.96 -9.16
N ASP A 24 -9.76 -7.47 -9.20
CA ASP A 24 -10.47 -6.99 -10.39
C ASP A 24 -9.85 -5.73 -11.01
N LYS A 25 -9.06 -4.98 -10.24
CA LYS A 25 -8.31 -3.79 -10.65
C LYS A 25 -6.79 -4.02 -10.61
N ALA A 26 -6.35 -5.28 -10.67
CA ALA A 26 -4.94 -5.66 -10.57
C ALA A 26 -4.23 -5.07 -9.33
N ASN A 27 -4.96 -4.91 -8.25
CA ASN A 27 -4.53 -4.30 -6.99
C ASN A 27 -3.91 -2.89 -7.17
N ALA A 28 -4.40 -2.13 -8.16
CA ALA A 28 -4.01 -0.72 -8.33
C ALA A 28 -4.35 0.09 -7.07
N LEU A 29 -3.44 0.96 -6.69
CA LEU A 29 -3.50 1.77 -5.48
C LEU A 29 -4.42 2.98 -5.68
N ASN A 30 -5.66 2.86 -5.25
CA ASN A 30 -6.57 4.00 -5.15
C ASN A 30 -6.39 4.71 -3.79
N GLU A 31 -7.04 5.86 -3.62
CA GLU A 31 -6.91 6.67 -2.41
C GLU A 31 -7.24 5.88 -1.13
N THR A 32 -8.30 5.08 -1.16
CA THR A 32 -8.72 4.23 -0.03
C THR A 32 -7.63 3.23 0.34
N MET A 33 -7.06 2.53 -0.64
CA MET A 33 -6.02 1.53 -0.41
C MET A 33 -4.74 2.13 0.19
N TRP A 34 -4.34 3.33 -0.26
CA TRP A 34 -3.20 4.05 0.32
C TRP A 34 -3.35 4.24 1.84
N PHE A 35 -4.50 4.74 2.28
CA PHE A 35 -4.75 4.98 3.70
C PHE A 35 -5.00 3.70 4.49
N GLU A 36 -5.60 2.69 3.87
CA GLU A 36 -5.83 1.41 4.52
C GLU A 36 -4.54 0.61 4.74
N ILE A 37 -3.58 0.69 3.82
CA ILE A 37 -2.24 0.10 4.02
C ILE A 37 -1.57 0.74 5.23
N GLU A 38 -1.59 2.06 5.33
CA GLU A 38 -1.02 2.77 6.49
C GLU A 38 -1.71 2.35 7.80
N ALA A 39 -3.03 2.33 7.81
CA ALA A 39 -3.81 1.97 9.00
C ALA A 39 -3.56 0.51 9.43
N ALA A 40 -3.53 -0.42 8.47
CA ALA A 40 -3.25 -1.83 8.73
C ALA A 40 -1.81 -2.04 9.27
N MET A 41 -0.83 -1.33 8.70
CA MET A 41 0.55 -1.38 9.18
C MET A 41 0.68 -0.86 10.62
N ARG A 42 0.03 0.27 10.92
CA ARG A 42 0.01 0.83 12.28
C ARG A 42 -0.64 -0.14 13.27
N ALA A 43 -1.75 -0.77 12.89
CA ALA A 43 -2.43 -1.76 13.73
C ALA A 43 -1.54 -2.98 13.99
N ALA A 44 -0.88 -3.51 12.96
CA ALA A 44 0.03 -4.64 13.08
C ALA A 44 1.27 -4.29 13.93
N ASP A 45 1.85 -3.09 13.75
CA ASP A 45 3.01 -2.64 14.53
C ASP A 45 2.66 -2.45 16.00
N ALA A 46 1.49 -1.94 16.32
CA ALA A 46 1.03 -1.72 17.68
C ALA A 46 0.59 -3.00 18.40
N HIS A 47 0.29 -4.08 17.67
CA HIS A 47 -0.25 -5.30 18.27
C HIS A 47 0.83 -6.05 19.10
N PRO A 48 0.63 -6.25 20.42
CA PRO A 48 1.69 -6.72 21.32
C PRO A 48 2.15 -8.15 21.03
N GLU A 49 1.29 -9.00 20.47
CA GLU A 49 1.60 -10.41 20.20
C GLU A 49 2.25 -10.64 18.82
N ILE A 50 2.17 -9.68 17.92
CA ILE A 50 2.71 -9.81 16.57
C ILE A 50 4.22 -9.57 16.58
N ARG A 51 4.95 -10.42 15.83
CA ARG A 51 6.41 -10.41 15.72
C ARG A 51 6.91 -10.14 14.30
N ALA A 52 6.07 -10.34 13.29
CA ALA A 52 6.39 -10.10 11.89
C ALA A 52 5.13 -9.75 11.11
N VAL A 53 5.31 -9.06 10.00
CA VAL A 53 4.22 -8.69 9.07
C VAL A 53 4.54 -9.27 7.71
N VAL A 54 3.54 -9.87 7.06
CA VAL A 54 3.61 -10.30 5.66
C VAL A 54 2.71 -9.41 4.84
N LEU A 55 3.27 -8.76 3.83
CA LEU A 55 2.53 -7.99 2.83
C LEU A 55 2.40 -8.84 1.57
N ARG A 56 1.18 -9.14 1.17
CA ARG A 56 0.85 -9.90 -0.03
C ARG A 56 -0.32 -9.29 -0.78
N SER A 57 -0.69 -9.88 -1.88
CA SER A 57 -1.89 -9.48 -2.63
C SER A 57 -2.69 -10.70 -3.10
N GLU A 58 -3.93 -10.46 -3.44
CA GLU A 58 -4.84 -11.47 -4.00
C GLU A 58 -4.88 -11.37 -5.53
N GLY A 59 -5.04 -12.52 -6.18
CA GLY A 59 -5.09 -12.60 -7.63
C GLY A 59 -3.73 -12.83 -8.31
N PRO A 60 -3.69 -12.77 -9.65
CA PRO A 60 -2.49 -13.12 -10.43
C PRO A 60 -1.44 -12.01 -10.50
N ARG A 61 -1.77 -10.79 -10.04
CA ARG A 61 -0.87 -9.63 -10.08
C ARG A 61 -0.69 -9.06 -8.67
N PHE A 62 0.55 -8.77 -8.31
CA PHE A 62 0.82 -8.17 -7.00
C PHE A 62 0.22 -6.77 -6.90
N CYS A 63 0.63 -5.86 -7.80
CA CYS A 63 0.13 -4.48 -7.81
C CYS A 63 0.46 -3.81 -9.14
N ALA A 64 -0.53 -3.22 -9.78
CA ALA A 64 -0.37 -2.50 -11.06
C ALA A 64 0.15 -1.05 -10.90
N GLY A 65 0.40 -0.60 -9.67
CA GLY A 65 0.81 0.77 -9.39
C GLY A 65 -0.36 1.68 -9.04
N ILE A 66 -0.21 2.98 -9.26
CA ILE A 66 -1.24 3.96 -8.91
C ILE A 66 -2.45 3.82 -9.84
N ASP A 67 -3.65 3.85 -9.25
CA ASP A 67 -4.92 3.81 -9.98
C ASP A 67 -5.10 5.08 -10.83
N PHE A 68 -5.38 4.92 -12.12
CA PHE A 68 -5.55 6.03 -13.06
C PHE A 68 -6.73 6.94 -12.71
N GLU A 69 -7.83 6.39 -12.23
CA GLU A 69 -8.99 7.18 -11.80
C GLU A 69 -8.61 8.07 -10.61
N PHE A 70 -7.79 7.58 -9.71
CA PHE A 70 -7.28 8.37 -8.59
C PHE A 70 -6.38 9.52 -9.08
N ILE A 71 -5.43 9.26 -9.98
CA ILE A 71 -4.57 10.32 -10.56
C ILE A 71 -5.42 11.37 -11.24
N THR A 72 -6.39 10.97 -12.06
CA THR A 72 -7.27 11.90 -12.78
C THR A 72 -8.07 12.77 -11.82
N SER A 73 -8.66 12.16 -10.80
CA SER A 73 -9.42 12.86 -9.76
C SER A 73 -8.54 13.86 -9.00
N LEU A 74 -7.32 13.46 -8.65
CA LEU A 74 -6.35 14.33 -7.97
C LEU A 74 -5.98 15.54 -8.85
N MET A 75 -5.67 15.30 -10.11
CA MET A 75 -5.34 16.38 -11.06
C MET A 75 -6.49 17.36 -11.22
N GLN A 76 -7.73 16.89 -11.33
CA GLN A 76 -8.91 17.75 -11.41
C GLN A 76 -9.07 18.61 -10.15
N ARG A 77 -8.88 18.04 -8.96
CA ARG A 77 -8.95 18.80 -7.70
C ARG A 77 -7.90 19.92 -7.65
N VAL A 78 -6.69 19.61 -8.08
CA VAL A 78 -5.57 20.57 -8.05
C VAL A 78 -5.73 21.65 -9.11
N GLN A 79 -6.19 21.32 -10.31
CA GLN A 79 -6.38 22.29 -11.40
C GLN A 79 -7.38 23.40 -11.06
N SER A 80 -8.35 23.14 -10.21
CA SER A 80 -9.34 24.13 -9.78
C SER A 80 -8.78 25.19 -8.81
N LEU A 81 -7.57 24.99 -8.29
CA LEU A 81 -6.96 25.89 -7.31
C LEU A 81 -6.16 27.03 -7.99
N PRO A 82 -5.98 28.20 -7.30
CA PRO A 82 -5.03 29.21 -7.71
C PRO A 82 -3.61 28.67 -7.80
N GLU A 83 -2.77 29.23 -8.71
CA GLU A 83 -1.46 28.67 -9.06
C GLU A 83 -0.55 28.37 -7.86
N GLY A 84 -0.42 29.32 -6.92
CA GLY A 84 0.40 29.11 -5.73
C GLY A 84 -0.09 27.99 -4.81
N ARG A 85 -1.42 27.78 -4.76
CA ARG A 85 -2.03 26.72 -3.96
C ARG A 85 -1.95 25.35 -4.62
N LYS A 86 -1.86 25.28 -5.95
CA LYS A 86 -1.68 24.00 -6.67
C LYS A 86 -0.45 23.26 -6.21
N GLN A 87 0.68 23.96 -6.17
CA GLN A 87 1.96 23.38 -5.78
C GLN A 87 1.94 22.92 -4.33
N GLU A 88 1.41 23.74 -3.43
CA GLU A 88 1.30 23.43 -2.01
C GLU A 88 0.41 22.20 -1.78
N GLU A 89 -0.77 22.17 -2.41
CA GLU A 89 -1.71 21.06 -2.28
C GLU A 89 -1.13 19.76 -2.87
N MET A 90 -0.49 19.83 -4.02
CA MET A 90 0.17 18.67 -4.64
C MET A 90 1.26 18.11 -3.71
N LEU A 91 2.09 18.97 -3.15
CA LEU A 91 3.13 18.55 -2.20
C LEU A 91 2.52 17.90 -0.94
N ARG A 92 1.44 18.47 -0.42
CA ARG A 92 0.72 17.92 0.74
C ARG A 92 0.19 16.51 0.43
N VAL A 93 -0.43 16.33 -0.74
CA VAL A 93 -0.95 15.02 -1.15
C VAL A 93 0.18 14.00 -1.32
N ILE A 94 1.25 14.37 -2.03
CA ILE A 94 2.40 13.47 -2.23
C ILE A 94 2.98 13.00 -0.88
N ARG A 95 3.18 13.92 0.06
CA ARG A 95 3.67 13.57 1.40
C ARG A 95 2.72 12.65 2.15
N SER A 96 1.41 12.88 2.01
CA SER A 96 0.38 12.02 2.60
C SER A 96 0.43 10.60 2.03
N LEU A 97 0.60 10.45 0.72
CA LEU A 97 0.74 9.13 0.07
C LEU A 97 2.04 8.44 0.48
N GLN A 98 3.13 9.16 0.53
CA GLN A 98 4.43 8.61 0.97
C GLN A 98 4.39 8.08 2.40
N GLN A 99 3.47 8.57 3.23
CA GLN A 99 3.32 8.11 4.60
C GLN A 99 3.01 6.61 4.69
N SER A 100 2.30 6.05 3.72
CA SER A 100 2.04 4.60 3.65
C SER A 100 3.35 3.80 3.55
N PHE A 101 4.28 4.24 2.70
CA PHE A 101 5.60 3.62 2.55
C PHE A 101 6.46 3.81 3.80
N ASN A 102 6.46 5.03 4.35
CA ASN A 102 7.21 5.35 5.57
C ASN A 102 6.75 4.47 6.74
N THR A 103 5.46 4.18 6.84
CA THR A 103 4.93 3.30 7.89
C THR A 103 5.46 1.87 7.77
N ILE A 104 5.66 1.38 6.56
CA ILE A 104 6.29 0.08 6.31
C ILE A 104 7.78 0.13 6.71
N GLU A 105 8.51 1.10 6.17
CA GLU A 105 9.96 1.25 6.40
C GLU A 105 10.30 1.44 7.88
N HIS A 106 9.51 2.22 8.61
CA HIS A 106 9.75 2.52 10.02
C HIS A 106 9.08 1.52 10.99
N SER A 107 8.48 0.45 10.48
CA SER A 107 7.92 -0.60 11.36
C SER A 107 9.00 -1.19 12.25
N ARG A 108 8.69 -1.37 13.53
CA ARG A 108 9.57 -2.04 14.49
C ARG A 108 9.63 -3.55 14.28
N LYS A 109 8.74 -4.09 13.47
CA LYS A 109 8.62 -5.51 13.16
C LYS A 109 9.09 -5.75 11.75
N PRO A 110 9.80 -6.85 11.46
CA PRO A 110 10.18 -7.17 10.09
C PRO A 110 8.94 -7.33 9.20
N VAL A 111 9.01 -6.71 8.03
CA VAL A 111 7.97 -6.75 7.01
C VAL A 111 8.48 -7.52 5.81
N ILE A 112 7.80 -8.60 5.47
CA ILE A 112 8.16 -9.49 4.35
C ILE A 112 7.13 -9.30 3.24
N ALA A 113 7.59 -8.93 2.05
CA ALA A 113 6.76 -8.90 0.86
C ALA A 113 6.76 -10.27 0.19
N ALA A 114 5.57 -10.83 -0.06
CA ALA A 114 5.35 -12.04 -0.84
C ALA A 114 4.76 -11.65 -2.20
N ILE A 115 5.57 -11.69 -3.25
CA ILE A 115 5.31 -11.07 -4.55
C ILE A 115 5.05 -12.16 -5.58
N GLN A 116 3.87 -12.13 -6.22
CA GLN A 116 3.55 -12.96 -7.37
C GLN A 116 3.18 -12.06 -8.57
N GLY A 117 3.54 -12.52 -9.78
CA GLY A 117 3.18 -11.85 -11.02
C GLY A 117 3.69 -10.41 -11.14
N PRO A 118 3.01 -9.57 -11.94
CA PRO A 118 3.40 -8.19 -12.17
C PRO A 118 3.33 -7.31 -10.91
N CYS A 119 4.38 -6.49 -10.73
CA CYS A 119 4.50 -5.51 -9.65
C CYS A 119 5.12 -4.23 -10.22
N TYR A 120 4.31 -3.18 -10.42
CA TYR A 120 4.71 -1.96 -11.12
C TYR A 120 4.49 -0.70 -10.31
N GLY A 121 5.25 0.35 -10.64
CA GLY A 121 5.07 1.70 -10.09
C GLY A 121 5.01 1.73 -8.57
N GLY A 122 3.93 2.23 -8.00
CA GLY A 122 3.71 2.27 -6.54
C GLY A 122 3.79 0.91 -5.85
N GLY A 123 3.57 -0.19 -6.59
CA GLY A 123 3.81 -1.55 -6.09
C GLY A 123 5.29 -1.79 -5.79
N ILE A 124 6.18 -1.28 -6.64
CA ILE A 124 7.63 -1.34 -6.40
C ILE A 124 8.00 -0.54 -5.16
N ASP A 125 7.41 0.65 -4.99
CA ASP A 125 7.66 1.46 -3.79
C ASP A 125 7.23 0.72 -2.51
N LEU A 126 6.09 0.03 -2.54
CA LEU A 126 5.63 -0.79 -1.42
C LEU A 126 6.63 -1.89 -1.06
N VAL A 127 7.04 -2.69 -2.04
CA VAL A 127 7.91 -3.86 -1.78
C VAL A 127 9.34 -3.46 -1.45
N THR A 128 9.82 -2.34 -1.96
CA THR A 128 11.16 -1.82 -1.61
C THR A 128 11.20 -1.21 -0.20
N ALA A 129 10.08 -0.75 0.32
CA ALA A 129 9.95 -0.31 1.70
C ALA A 129 9.96 -1.49 2.71
N CYS A 130 9.69 -2.71 2.26
CA CYS A 130 9.76 -3.91 3.09
C CYS A 130 11.22 -4.32 3.38
N ASP A 131 11.41 -5.09 4.44
CA ASP A 131 12.74 -5.57 4.86
C ASP A 131 13.21 -6.76 4.00
N ILE A 132 12.30 -7.67 3.67
CA ILE A 132 12.59 -8.88 2.91
C ILE A 132 11.59 -9.01 1.77
N ARG A 133 12.05 -9.42 0.60
CA ARG A 133 11.23 -9.68 -0.58
C ARG A 133 11.39 -11.13 -1.02
N HIS A 134 10.28 -11.86 -1.05
CA HIS A 134 10.16 -13.16 -1.68
C HIS A 134 9.32 -13.02 -2.95
N ALA A 135 9.90 -13.34 -4.08
CA ALA A 135 9.22 -13.28 -5.37
C ALA A 135 9.06 -14.70 -5.95
N SER A 136 7.87 -14.98 -6.49
CA SER A 136 7.66 -16.19 -7.29
C SER A 136 8.38 -16.10 -8.63
N GLU A 137 8.53 -17.23 -9.32
CA GLU A 137 9.21 -17.27 -10.63
C GLU A 137 8.54 -16.40 -11.69
N ASP A 138 7.22 -16.18 -11.58
CA ASP A 138 6.44 -15.36 -12.49
C ASP A 138 6.40 -13.86 -12.12
N ALA A 139 7.09 -13.45 -11.07
CA ALA A 139 7.15 -12.04 -10.67
C ALA A 139 7.93 -11.21 -11.71
N SER A 140 7.41 -10.00 -12.03
CA SER A 140 7.98 -9.10 -13.04
C SER A 140 7.72 -7.61 -12.73
#